data_b9d8cbc82c96c94570f30f644397e2a9
#
_entry.id   b9d8cbc82c96c94570f30f644397e2a9
#
_cell.length_a   1.000
_cell.length_b   1.000
_cell.length_c   1.000
_cell.angle_alpha   90.00
_cell.angle_beta   90.00
_cell.angle_gamma   90.00
#
_symmetry.space_group_name_H-M   'P 1'
#
loop_
_entity.id
_entity.type
_entity.pdbx_description
1 polymer ?
#
loop_
_entity_poly.entity_id
_entity_poly.type
_entity_poly.pdbx_seq_one_letter_code
_entity_poly.pdbx_strand_id
1 'polypeptide(L)'
;MRMHNADATCGIAQAATIVGDWWNVLILREVARGQVRFDALAAELGLSRKVLTERLGRLVAAGVLSRGLYQRRPVRYEYLLTDSGRALLPVLVAMQDWGDRWALGDGSLTATAAEDGAEHARVHGLAGTRLPEGLLLPATGGAPLDVVAPDAAATVLFSYPATGVQWEEPLPGAAGSTLENRLFRDAWPALRDAGVAVHGVSTQLPDEQAAFARAESVPYPLLSDHRLSLAAALRLPTFHGAGRLRLKRAVLVLDPRRTVRHVRFPVGDISHAVDEARRLATALAHG
;
A
#
# COMPACT_ATOMS: atom_id res chain seq x y z
N MET A 1 -33.29 0.80 -9.10
CA MET A 1 -33.69 0.32 -7.75
C MET A 1 -34.17 1.52 -6.97
N ARG A 2 -35.46 1.58 -6.55
CA ARG A 2 -35.92 2.66 -5.68
C ARG A 2 -35.43 2.39 -4.26
N MET A 3 -34.73 3.34 -3.67
CA MET A 3 -34.32 3.25 -2.26
C MET A 3 -35.58 3.30 -1.37
N HIS A 4 -35.63 2.46 -0.35
CA HIS A 4 -36.63 2.55 0.70
C HIS A 4 -36.42 3.85 1.49
N ASN A 5 -37.51 4.49 1.98
CA ASN A 5 -37.38 5.73 2.79
C ASN A 5 -36.48 5.58 4.02
N ALA A 6 -36.40 4.37 4.60
CA ALA A 6 -35.50 4.05 5.70
C ALA A 6 -33.99 4.10 5.32
N ASP A 7 -33.68 3.97 4.01
CA ASP A 7 -32.31 3.94 3.52
C ASP A 7 -31.75 5.35 3.27
N ALA A 8 -32.60 6.38 3.23
CA ALA A 8 -32.18 7.75 2.96
C ALA A 8 -31.23 8.33 4.02
N THR A 9 -31.35 7.88 5.26
CA THR A 9 -30.51 8.30 6.40
C THR A 9 -29.47 7.26 6.79
N CYS A 10 -29.42 6.11 6.12
CA CYS A 10 -28.46 5.04 6.39
C CYS A 10 -27.16 5.26 5.59
N GLY A 11 -26.05 5.56 6.27
CA GLY A 11 -24.74 5.77 5.63
C GLY A 11 -24.26 4.55 4.83
N ILE A 12 -24.55 3.32 5.30
CA ILE A 12 -24.20 2.08 4.57
C ILE A 12 -25.00 2.00 3.27
N ALA A 13 -26.32 2.29 3.30
CA ALA A 13 -27.14 2.27 2.12
C ALA A 13 -26.70 3.34 1.10
N GLN A 14 -26.35 4.55 1.56
CA GLN A 14 -25.83 5.61 0.71
C GLN A 14 -24.49 5.19 0.06
N ALA A 15 -23.55 4.66 0.82
CA ALA A 15 -22.29 4.14 0.29
C ALA A 15 -22.53 3.01 -0.73
N ALA A 16 -23.45 2.09 -0.44
CA ALA A 16 -23.80 0.97 -1.33
C ALA A 16 -24.37 1.42 -2.69
N THR A 17 -25.04 2.58 -2.79
CA THR A 17 -25.47 3.14 -4.08
C THR A 17 -24.30 3.49 -4.99
N ILE A 18 -23.14 3.78 -4.42
CA ILE A 18 -21.93 4.20 -5.13
C ILE A 18 -21.00 3.01 -5.35
N VAL A 19 -20.64 2.29 -4.25
CA VAL A 19 -19.62 1.24 -4.28
C VAL A 19 -20.19 -0.18 -4.23
N GLY A 20 -21.51 -0.38 -4.09
CA GLY A 20 -22.13 -1.70 -4.00
C GLY A 20 -22.17 -2.48 -5.32
N ASP A 21 -21.76 -1.88 -6.42
CA ASP A 21 -21.62 -2.57 -7.70
C ASP A 21 -20.22 -3.18 -7.80
N TRP A 22 -20.16 -4.46 -8.18
CA TRP A 22 -18.93 -5.22 -8.36
C TRP A 22 -17.85 -4.46 -9.17
N TRP A 23 -18.26 -3.90 -10.31
CA TRP A 23 -17.32 -3.20 -11.19
C TRP A 23 -16.80 -1.90 -10.59
N ASN A 24 -17.62 -1.18 -9.84
CA ASN A 24 -17.21 0.05 -9.18
C ASN A 24 -16.08 -0.22 -8.16
N VAL A 25 -16.22 -1.30 -7.36
CA VAL A 25 -15.18 -1.73 -6.41
C VAL A 25 -13.89 -2.07 -7.14
N LEU A 26 -13.97 -2.86 -8.23
CA LEU A 26 -12.78 -3.26 -8.98
C LEU A 26 -12.14 -2.08 -9.71
N ILE A 27 -12.92 -1.14 -10.27
CA ILE A 27 -12.39 0.09 -10.89
C ILE A 27 -11.63 0.92 -9.84
N LEU A 28 -12.21 1.13 -8.67
CA LEU A 28 -11.55 1.87 -7.59
C LEU A 28 -10.25 1.20 -7.13
N ARG A 29 -10.24 -0.13 -7.05
CA ARG A 29 -9.03 -0.92 -6.77
C ARG A 29 -7.93 -0.62 -7.80
N GLU A 30 -8.25 -0.68 -9.10
CA GLU A 30 -7.26 -0.46 -10.15
C GLU A 30 -6.79 0.99 -10.22
N VAL A 31 -7.69 1.95 -10.00
CA VAL A 31 -7.30 3.38 -9.92
C VAL A 31 -6.36 3.61 -8.72
N ALA A 32 -6.61 2.99 -7.57
CA ALA A 32 -5.70 3.04 -6.42
C ALA A 32 -4.32 2.44 -6.73
N ARG A 33 -4.25 1.43 -7.61
CA ARG A 33 -3.01 0.81 -8.10
C ARG A 33 -2.29 1.64 -9.16
N GLY A 34 -2.84 2.79 -9.58
CA GLY A 34 -2.27 3.68 -10.58
C GLY A 34 -2.74 3.41 -12.01
N GLN A 35 -3.69 2.52 -12.24
CA GLN A 35 -4.32 2.34 -13.55
C GLN A 35 -5.35 3.45 -13.78
N VAL A 36 -4.89 4.61 -14.18
CA VAL A 36 -5.72 5.83 -14.25
C VAL A 36 -6.29 6.11 -15.65
N ARG A 37 -5.86 5.38 -16.67
CA ARG A 37 -6.28 5.61 -18.07
C ARG A 37 -7.35 4.63 -18.50
N PHE A 38 -8.27 5.10 -19.34
CA PHE A 38 -9.41 4.31 -19.81
C PHE A 38 -8.99 2.96 -20.42
N ASP A 39 -8.02 2.98 -21.35
CA ASP A 39 -7.61 1.76 -22.07
C ASP A 39 -6.89 0.77 -21.14
N ALA A 40 -6.12 1.27 -20.15
CA ALA A 40 -5.49 0.44 -19.13
C ALA A 40 -6.53 -0.23 -18.21
N LEU A 41 -7.52 0.53 -17.74
CA LEU A 41 -8.63 0.00 -16.94
C LEU A 41 -9.46 -1.04 -17.72
N ALA A 42 -9.74 -0.78 -19.01
CA ALA A 42 -10.48 -1.72 -19.86
C ALA A 42 -9.73 -3.03 -20.03
N ALA A 43 -8.42 -2.97 -20.28
CA ALA A 43 -7.56 -4.15 -20.44
C ALA A 43 -7.43 -4.95 -19.14
N GLU A 44 -7.14 -4.28 -18.02
CA GLU A 44 -6.94 -4.93 -16.73
C GLU A 44 -8.21 -5.63 -16.21
N LEU A 45 -9.37 -4.99 -16.41
CA LEU A 45 -10.64 -5.51 -15.90
C LEU A 45 -11.39 -6.40 -16.92
N GLY A 46 -10.94 -6.47 -18.16
CA GLY A 46 -11.65 -7.20 -19.21
C GLY A 46 -13.04 -6.61 -19.52
N LEU A 47 -13.25 -5.30 -19.28
CA LEU A 47 -14.53 -4.64 -19.44
C LEU A 47 -14.76 -4.14 -20.86
N SER A 48 -16.00 -4.29 -21.34
CA SER A 48 -16.39 -3.60 -22.56
C SER A 48 -16.34 -2.08 -22.39
N ARG A 49 -15.98 -1.36 -23.46
CA ARG A 49 -15.89 0.11 -23.44
C ARG A 49 -17.20 0.78 -22.97
N LYS A 50 -18.37 0.20 -23.34
CA LYS A 50 -19.67 0.71 -22.92
C LYS A 50 -19.85 0.64 -21.40
N VAL A 51 -19.60 -0.53 -20.80
CA VAL A 51 -19.75 -0.74 -19.36
C VAL A 51 -18.78 0.15 -18.60
N LEU A 52 -17.49 0.17 -18.99
CA LEU A 52 -16.48 1.01 -18.32
C LEU A 52 -16.84 2.50 -18.39
N THR A 53 -17.32 2.99 -19.55
CA THR A 53 -17.76 4.39 -19.70
C THR A 53 -18.89 4.73 -18.72
N GLU A 54 -19.88 3.86 -18.62
CA GLU A 54 -21.02 4.05 -17.70
C GLU A 54 -20.56 4.08 -16.24
N ARG A 55 -19.72 3.13 -15.84
CA ARG A 55 -19.22 3.03 -14.45
C ARG A 55 -18.34 4.20 -14.07
N LEU A 56 -17.39 4.58 -14.92
CA LEU A 56 -16.55 5.77 -14.70
C LEU A 56 -17.40 7.04 -14.63
N GLY A 57 -18.41 7.19 -15.51
CA GLY A 57 -19.34 8.31 -15.46
C GLY A 57 -20.08 8.39 -14.13
N ARG A 58 -20.55 7.28 -13.58
CA ARG A 58 -21.22 7.22 -12.26
C ARG A 58 -20.28 7.60 -11.12
N LEU A 59 -19.05 7.06 -11.11
CA LEU A 59 -18.06 7.36 -10.07
C LEU A 59 -17.61 8.83 -10.10
N VAL A 60 -17.52 9.44 -11.30
CA VAL A 60 -17.24 10.88 -11.46
C VAL A 60 -18.43 11.72 -11.00
N ALA A 61 -19.66 11.35 -11.39
CA ALA A 61 -20.88 12.05 -10.96
C ALA A 61 -21.09 11.98 -9.42
N ALA A 62 -20.67 10.87 -8.79
CA ALA A 62 -20.70 10.71 -7.34
C ALA A 62 -19.55 11.44 -6.61
N GLY A 63 -18.65 12.09 -7.34
CA GLY A 63 -17.50 12.82 -6.76
C GLY A 63 -16.41 11.92 -6.16
N VAL A 64 -16.44 10.62 -6.46
CA VAL A 64 -15.43 9.64 -6.00
C VAL A 64 -14.19 9.66 -6.89
N LEU A 65 -14.39 9.84 -8.20
CA LEU A 65 -13.33 10.07 -9.16
C LEU A 65 -13.42 11.47 -9.75
N SER A 66 -12.27 12.05 -10.07
CA SER A 66 -12.15 13.20 -10.96
C SER A 66 -11.66 12.74 -12.33
N ARG A 67 -11.99 13.51 -13.37
CA ARG A 67 -11.56 13.26 -14.74
C ARG A 67 -10.66 14.41 -15.21
N GLY A 68 -9.38 14.11 -15.44
CA GLY A 68 -8.37 15.04 -15.94
C GLY A 68 -8.07 14.83 -17.43
N LEU A 69 -7.91 15.91 -18.18
CA LEU A 69 -7.49 15.84 -19.60
C LEU A 69 -5.96 15.69 -19.65
N TYR A 70 -5.45 14.58 -20.19
CA TYR A 70 -4.01 14.40 -20.37
C TYR A 70 -3.55 14.49 -21.83
N GLN A 71 -4.47 14.34 -22.79
CA GLN A 71 -4.18 14.45 -24.22
C GLN A 71 -5.31 15.17 -24.95
N ARG A 72 -4.97 16.15 -25.80
CA ARG A 72 -5.97 16.98 -26.53
C ARG A 72 -6.37 16.41 -27.90
N ARG A 73 -5.49 15.68 -28.56
CA ARG A 73 -5.77 15.11 -29.89
C ARG A 73 -5.13 13.72 -30.02
N PRO A 74 -5.92 12.61 -30.14
CA PRO A 74 -7.35 12.59 -29.81
C PRO A 74 -7.57 12.93 -28.32
N VAL A 75 -8.78 13.39 -27.98
CA VAL A 75 -9.11 13.74 -26.58
C VAL A 75 -9.05 12.50 -25.71
N ARG A 76 -8.20 12.51 -24.66
CA ARG A 76 -8.06 11.43 -23.71
C ARG A 76 -8.03 11.94 -22.27
N TYR A 77 -8.63 11.16 -21.39
CA TYR A 77 -8.75 11.48 -19.97
C TYR A 77 -8.09 10.43 -19.09
N GLU A 78 -7.63 10.89 -17.94
CA GLU A 78 -7.26 10.05 -16.79
C GLU A 78 -8.27 10.23 -15.67
N TYR A 79 -8.40 9.21 -14.82
CA TYR A 79 -9.34 9.15 -13.71
C TYR A 79 -8.57 9.03 -12.42
N LEU A 80 -8.73 10.00 -11.52
CA LEU A 80 -7.98 10.09 -10.28
C LEU A 80 -8.94 10.06 -9.08
N LEU A 81 -8.49 9.46 -7.98
CA LEU A 81 -9.25 9.50 -6.72
C LEU A 81 -9.34 10.93 -6.20
N THR A 82 -10.54 11.39 -5.89
CA THR A 82 -10.79 12.61 -5.10
C THR A 82 -10.49 12.36 -3.61
N ASP A 83 -10.68 13.36 -2.74
CA ASP A 83 -10.61 13.14 -1.29
C ASP A 83 -11.65 12.13 -0.82
N SER A 84 -12.88 12.21 -1.36
CA SER A 84 -13.93 11.22 -1.13
C SER A 84 -13.53 9.82 -1.60
N GLY A 85 -12.89 9.72 -2.78
CA GLY A 85 -12.37 8.46 -3.30
C GLY A 85 -11.24 7.90 -2.44
N ARG A 86 -10.32 8.74 -1.99
CA ARG A 86 -9.26 8.31 -1.05
C ARG A 86 -9.82 7.83 0.29
N ALA A 87 -10.90 8.42 0.77
CA ALA A 87 -11.59 7.98 1.98
C ALA A 87 -12.20 6.57 1.87
N LEU A 88 -12.38 6.03 0.66
CA LEU A 88 -12.80 4.64 0.43
C LEU A 88 -11.66 3.61 0.49
N LEU A 89 -10.40 4.03 0.45
CA LEU A 89 -9.27 3.08 0.48
C LEU A 89 -9.27 2.15 1.70
N PRO A 90 -9.56 2.63 2.93
CA PRO A 90 -9.70 1.74 4.09
C PRO A 90 -10.82 0.70 3.92
N VAL A 91 -11.91 1.04 3.22
CA VAL A 91 -12.99 0.11 2.94
C VAL A 91 -12.52 -1.00 1.98
N LEU A 92 -11.79 -0.64 0.92
CA LEU A 92 -11.21 -1.61 -0.01
C LEU A 92 -10.23 -2.56 0.68
N VAL A 93 -9.38 -2.02 1.58
CA VAL A 93 -8.43 -2.84 2.35
C VAL A 93 -9.19 -3.76 3.32
N ALA A 94 -10.24 -3.27 3.99
CA ALA A 94 -11.07 -4.10 4.85
C ALA A 94 -11.80 -5.21 4.07
N MET A 95 -12.26 -4.93 2.85
CA MET A 95 -12.83 -5.95 1.96
C MET A 95 -11.79 -6.98 1.54
N GLN A 96 -10.54 -6.57 1.26
CA GLN A 96 -9.43 -7.47 0.98
C GLN A 96 -9.14 -8.36 2.18
N ASP A 97 -8.99 -7.79 3.37
CA ASP A 97 -8.73 -8.53 4.62
C ASP A 97 -9.81 -9.58 4.89
N TRP A 98 -11.08 -9.19 4.72
CA TRP A 98 -12.21 -10.12 4.84
C TRP A 98 -12.16 -11.24 3.80
N GLY A 99 -11.86 -10.89 2.54
CA GLY A 99 -11.77 -11.83 1.43
C GLY A 99 -10.61 -12.82 1.61
N ASP A 100 -9.43 -12.33 2.01
CA ASP A 100 -8.26 -13.16 2.29
C ASP A 100 -8.57 -14.17 3.42
N ARG A 101 -9.25 -13.72 4.47
CA ARG A 101 -9.57 -14.55 5.63
C ARG A 101 -10.67 -15.59 5.38
N TRP A 102 -11.78 -15.15 4.79
CA TRP A 102 -13.01 -15.93 4.79
C TRP A 102 -13.34 -16.59 3.44
N ALA A 103 -12.90 -15.98 2.33
CA ALA A 103 -13.15 -16.50 0.99
C ALA A 103 -11.97 -17.31 0.44
N LEU A 104 -10.73 -16.87 0.70
CA LEU A 104 -9.52 -17.55 0.26
C LEU A 104 -8.93 -18.46 1.36
N GLY A 105 -9.34 -18.27 2.62
CA GLY A 105 -8.86 -19.05 3.75
C GLY A 105 -7.39 -18.76 4.11
N ASP A 106 -6.85 -17.63 3.64
CA ASP A 106 -5.45 -17.26 3.73
C ASP A 106 -5.30 -15.97 4.54
N GLY A 107 -4.96 -16.08 5.77
CA GLY A 107 -4.43 -14.91 6.36
C GLY A 107 -5.18 -14.22 7.45
N SER A 108 -4.88 -13.02 7.68
CA SER A 108 -5.21 -11.94 8.59
C SER A 108 -5.25 -12.23 10.11
N LEU A 109 -5.26 -13.46 10.57
CA LEU A 109 -5.17 -13.78 12.01
C LEU A 109 -3.77 -13.60 12.59
N THR A 110 -2.74 -13.58 11.73
CA THR A 110 -1.35 -13.47 12.15
C THR A 110 -0.64 -12.37 11.36
N ALA A 111 0.49 -11.89 11.86
CA ALA A 111 1.33 -10.92 11.14
C ALA A 111 2.26 -11.58 10.12
N THR A 112 2.16 -12.88 9.91
CA THR A 112 2.87 -13.66 8.89
C THR A 112 1.87 -14.27 7.89
N ALA A 113 2.35 -15.00 6.89
CA ALA A 113 1.54 -15.69 5.89
C ALA A 113 2.14 -17.07 5.57
N ALA A 114 1.34 -17.94 4.98
CA ALA A 114 1.82 -19.18 4.40
C ALA A 114 2.62 -18.89 3.10
N GLU A 115 3.68 -19.66 2.85
CA GLU A 115 4.56 -19.44 1.67
C GLU A 115 3.90 -19.83 0.33
N ASP A 116 2.81 -20.60 0.39
CA ASP A 116 2.03 -21.04 -0.78
C ASP A 116 0.63 -20.40 -0.88
N GLY A 117 0.34 -19.43 0.02
CA GLY A 117 -0.96 -18.78 0.11
C GLY A 117 -1.20 -17.68 -0.92
N ALA A 118 -2.46 -17.22 -1.01
CA ALA A 118 -2.87 -16.14 -1.90
C ALA A 118 -2.21 -14.80 -1.55
N GLU A 119 -1.98 -14.52 -0.27
CA GLU A 119 -1.21 -13.34 0.17
C GLU A 119 0.23 -13.39 -0.34
N HIS A 120 0.90 -14.54 -0.22
CA HIS A 120 2.25 -14.75 -0.73
C HIS A 120 2.31 -14.51 -2.24
N ALA A 121 1.43 -15.16 -3.01
CA ALA A 121 1.37 -15.01 -4.46
C ALA A 121 1.11 -13.55 -4.86
N ARG A 122 0.23 -12.85 -4.16
CA ARG A 122 -0.11 -11.45 -4.42
C ARG A 122 1.08 -10.51 -4.18
N VAL A 123 1.80 -10.68 -3.06
CA VAL A 123 2.94 -9.83 -2.73
C VAL A 123 4.12 -10.10 -3.65
N HIS A 124 4.42 -11.37 -3.95
CA HIS A 124 5.47 -11.73 -4.91
C HIS A 124 5.13 -11.30 -6.34
N GLY A 125 3.84 -11.23 -6.69
CA GLY A 125 3.38 -10.67 -7.97
C GLY A 125 3.66 -9.17 -8.15
N LEU A 126 4.14 -8.46 -7.12
CA LEU A 126 4.64 -7.09 -7.25
C LEU A 126 5.99 -7.02 -7.97
N ALA A 127 6.78 -8.09 -7.98
CA ALA A 127 8.07 -8.13 -8.69
C ALA A 127 7.87 -7.79 -10.17
N GLY A 128 8.67 -6.86 -10.68
CA GLY A 128 8.57 -6.33 -12.05
C GLY A 128 7.47 -5.30 -12.25
N THR A 129 6.58 -5.05 -11.29
CA THR A 129 5.55 -4.01 -11.40
C THR A 129 6.11 -2.63 -11.09
N ARG A 130 5.52 -1.59 -11.69
CA ARG A 130 5.84 -0.21 -11.42
C ARG A 130 4.84 0.38 -10.43
N LEU A 131 5.33 0.99 -9.35
CA LEU A 131 4.50 1.69 -8.38
C LEU A 131 3.89 2.97 -8.96
N PRO A 132 2.66 3.35 -8.53
CA PRO A 132 2.03 4.62 -8.91
C PRO A 132 2.91 5.82 -8.54
N GLU A 133 2.86 6.85 -9.36
CA GLU A 133 3.50 8.14 -9.06
C GLU A 133 2.69 8.91 -8.02
N GLY A 134 3.37 9.78 -7.25
CA GLY A 134 2.71 10.64 -6.27
C GLY A 134 2.11 9.91 -5.07
N LEU A 135 2.60 8.72 -4.76
CA LEU A 135 2.19 7.99 -3.56
C LEU A 135 2.90 8.58 -2.32
N LEU A 136 2.36 9.73 -1.89
CA LEU A 136 2.90 10.51 -0.80
C LEU A 136 2.32 10.06 0.54
N LEU A 137 3.18 9.81 1.52
CA LEU A 137 2.79 9.47 2.89
C LEU A 137 3.38 10.49 3.87
N PRO A 138 2.67 10.82 4.97
CA PRO A 138 3.26 11.57 6.08
C PRO A 138 4.53 10.90 6.58
N ALA A 139 5.57 11.68 6.84
CA ALA A 139 6.89 11.19 7.21
C ALA A 139 7.40 11.83 8.51
N THR A 140 8.32 11.16 9.20
CA THR A 140 8.93 11.64 10.45
C THR A 140 9.73 12.94 10.30
N GLY A 141 10.08 13.33 9.07
CA GLY A 141 10.73 14.60 8.76
C GLY A 141 9.79 15.81 8.61
N GLY A 142 8.47 15.60 8.77
CA GLY A 142 7.43 16.65 8.76
C GLY A 142 6.71 16.78 7.41
N ALA A 143 7.40 16.91 6.28
CA ALA A 143 6.77 16.93 4.96
C ALA A 143 6.41 15.51 4.49
N PRO A 144 5.28 15.33 3.78
CA PRO A 144 4.99 14.05 3.13
C PRO A 144 6.08 13.69 2.11
N LEU A 145 6.47 12.41 2.08
CA LEU A 145 7.46 11.89 1.14
C LEU A 145 6.82 10.84 0.23
N ASP A 146 7.34 10.75 -0.99
CA ASP A 146 7.02 9.63 -1.87
C ASP A 146 7.64 8.34 -1.31
N VAL A 147 6.92 7.24 -1.47
CA VAL A 147 7.40 5.91 -1.02
C VAL A 147 8.65 5.44 -1.75
N VAL A 148 8.92 5.99 -2.94
CA VAL A 148 10.17 5.80 -3.69
C VAL A 148 10.94 7.11 -3.66
N ALA A 149 12.16 7.09 -3.17
CA ALA A 149 13.03 8.27 -3.12
C ALA A 149 13.46 8.67 -4.55
N PRO A 150 13.14 9.89 -5.02
CA PRO A 150 13.34 10.26 -6.43
C PRO A 150 14.81 10.37 -6.82
N ASP A 151 15.67 10.73 -5.87
CA ASP A 151 17.10 11.00 -6.12
C ASP A 151 18.02 9.84 -5.70
N ALA A 152 17.44 8.71 -5.27
CA ALA A 152 18.20 7.54 -4.86
C ALA A 152 18.42 6.57 -6.02
N ALA A 153 19.58 5.93 -6.06
CA ALA A 153 19.89 4.87 -7.03
C ALA A 153 19.04 3.61 -6.81
N ALA A 154 18.60 3.38 -5.57
CA ALA A 154 17.61 2.37 -5.21
C ALA A 154 16.87 2.79 -3.94
N THR A 155 15.66 2.27 -3.73
CA THR A 155 14.89 2.46 -2.49
C THR A 155 14.59 1.11 -1.86
N VAL A 156 14.97 0.93 -0.59
CA VAL A 156 14.46 -0.15 0.25
C VAL A 156 13.21 0.36 0.94
N LEU A 157 12.07 -0.24 0.65
CA LEU A 157 10.79 0.02 1.28
C LEU A 157 10.40 -1.19 2.13
N PHE A 158 10.39 -1.06 3.44
CA PHE A 158 9.98 -2.16 4.32
C PHE A 158 8.75 -1.81 5.13
N SER A 159 7.79 -2.72 5.16
CA SER A 159 6.60 -2.60 6.00
C SER A 159 6.77 -3.39 7.30
N TYR A 160 6.31 -2.80 8.40
CA TYR A 160 6.36 -3.43 9.72
C TYR A 160 5.05 -3.23 10.49
N PRO A 161 4.67 -4.17 11.39
CA PRO A 161 3.43 -4.11 12.15
C PRO A 161 3.28 -2.87 13.01
N ALA A 162 4.17 -2.69 13.97
CA ALA A 162 4.23 -1.51 14.84
C ALA A 162 5.48 -1.55 15.72
N THR A 163 5.93 -0.37 16.18
CA THR A 163 6.96 -0.16 17.18
C THR A 163 6.35 0.37 18.48
N GLY A 164 6.97 0.06 19.62
CA GLY A 164 6.51 0.56 20.93
C GLY A 164 5.14 -0.01 21.39
N VAL A 165 4.66 -1.08 20.77
CA VAL A 165 3.40 -1.74 21.12
C VAL A 165 3.68 -2.98 21.97
N GLN A 166 3.00 -3.08 23.10
CA GLN A 166 2.90 -4.32 23.85
C GLN A 166 1.77 -5.17 23.26
N TRP A 167 2.10 -6.36 22.83
CA TRP A 167 1.13 -7.30 22.31
C TRP A 167 0.51 -8.05 23.48
N GLU A 168 -0.80 -7.89 23.70
CA GLU A 168 -1.53 -8.55 24.79
C GLU A 168 -1.50 -10.08 24.65
N GLU A 169 -1.49 -10.56 23.41
CA GLU A 169 -1.32 -11.97 23.07
C GLU A 169 -0.16 -12.12 22.05
N PRO A 170 0.60 -13.24 22.14
CA PRO A 170 1.65 -13.50 21.15
C PRO A 170 1.03 -13.74 19.77
N LEU A 171 1.14 -12.76 18.89
CA LEU A 171 0.75 -12.89 17.47
C LEU A 171 1.99 -13.27 16.64
N PRO A 172 2.02 -14.46 16.00
CA PRO A 172 3.13 -14.84 15.15
C PRO A 172 3.47 -13.75 14.11
N GLY A 173 4.74 -13.36 14.03
CA GLY A 173 5.23 -12.33 13.09
C GLY A 173 5.00 -10.88 13.51
N ALA A 174 4.23 -10.58 14.58
CA ALA A 174 3.94 -9.21 15.01
C ALA A 174 5.11 -8.54 15.73
N ALA A 175 5.87 -9.30 16.52
CA ALA A 175 7.04 -8.82 17.23
C ALA A 175 8.23 -8.55 16.29
N GLY A 176 9.22 -7.79 16.77
CA GLY A 176 10.50 -7.59 16.07
C GLY A 176 10.59 -6.30 15.24
N SER A 177 9.56 -5.45 15.20
CA SER A 177 9.62 -4.19 14.43
C SER A 177 10.73 -3.24 14.93
N THR A 178 10.98 -3.21 16.24
CA THR A 178 12.10 -2.43 16.81
C THR A 178 13.44 -3.00 16.36
N LEU A 179 13.62 -4.32 16.38
CA LEU A 179 14.81 -4.99 15.89
C LEU A 179 15.05 -4.67 14.42
N GLU A 180 14.05 -4.80 13.56
CA GLU A 180 14.13 -4.51 12.13
C GLU A 180 14.60 -3.06 11.87
N ASN A 181 13.99 -2.10 12.55
CA ASN A 181 14.39 -0.69 12.44
C ASN A 181 15.82 -0.44 12.92
N ARG A 182 16.27 -1.11 14.00
CA ARG A 182 17.67 -1.03 14.48
C ARG A 182 18.64 -1.62 13.48
N LEU A 183 18.33 -2.76 12.88
CA LEU A 183 19.19 -3.39 11.87
C LEU A 183 19.34 -2.51 10.63
N PHE A 184 18.25 -1.91 10.13
CA PHE A 184 18.33 -0.94 9.04
C PHE A 184 19.08 0.34 9.45
N ARG A 185 18.91 0.83 10.69
CA ARG A 185 19.69 1.95 11.23
C ARG A 185 21.18 1.65 11.20
N ASP A 186 21.57 0.47 11.66
CA ASP A 186 22.98 0.06 11.74
C ASP A 186 23.56 -0.17 10.34
N ALA A 187 22.75 -0.59 9.36
CA ALA A 187 23.13 -0.72 7.95
C ALA A 187 23.08 0.62 7.18
N TRP A 188 22.46 1.64 7.72
CA TRP A 188 22.20 2.92 7.04
C TRP A 188 23.45 3.63 6.49
N PRO A 189 24.58 3.75 7.21
CA PRO A 189 25.74 4.42 6.65
C PRO A 189 26.19 3.81 5.32
N ALA A 190 26.29 2.49 5.25
CA ALA A 190 26.71 1.78 4.04
C ALA A 190 25.66 1.90 2.90
N LEU A 191 24.38 1.86 3.22
CA LEU A 191 23.29 2.03 2.24
C LEU A 191 23.30 3.44 1.66
N ARG A 192 23.38 4.47 2.51
CA ARG A 192 23.46 5.87 2.09
C ARG A 192 24.68 6.13 1.20
N ASP A 193 25.85 5.62 1.58
CA ASP A 193 27.08 5.80 0.82
C ASP A 193 27.03 5.09 -0.56
N ALA A 194 26.19 4.06 -0.69
CA ALA A 194 25.85 3.41 -1.96
C ALA A 194 24.72 4.12 -2.73
N GLY A 195 24.21 5.26 -2.26
CA GLY A 195 23.10 5.97 -2.90
C GLY A 195 21.73 5.32 -2.72
N VAL A 196 21.58 4.43 -1.73
CA VAL A 196 20.30 3.72 -1.45
C VAL A 196 19.54 4.44 -0.36
N ALA A 197 18.27 4.75 -0.65
CA ALA A 197 17.33 5.24 0.35
C ALA A 197 16.65 4.08 1.12
N VAL A 198 16.31 4.33 2.39
CA VAL A 198 15.54 3.39 3.23
C VAL A 198 14.30 4.09 3.74
N HIS A 199 13.13 3.50 3.52
CA HIS A 199 11.84 3.97 4.01
C HIS A 199 11.16 2.84 4.81
N GLY A 200 10.92 3.08 6.10
CA GLY A 200 10.11 2.18 6.93
C GLY A 200 8.64 2.62 6.91
N VAL A 201 7.71 1.69 6.76
CA VAL A 201 6.28 2.00 6.65
C VAL A 201 5.47 1.20 7.65
N SER A 202 4.54 1.85 8.34
CA SER A 202 3.52 1.20 9.17
C SER A 202 2.22 2.01 9.17
N THR A 203 1.15 1.43 9.72
CA THR A 203 -0.13 2.13 9.91
C THR A 203 -0.17 2.99 11.19
N GLN A 204 0.95 3.13 11.89
CA GLN A 204 1.05 4.02 13.05
C GLN A 204 0.88 5.48 12.64
N LEU A 205 0.38 6.31 13.57
CA LEU A 205 0.26 7.75 13.34
C LEU A 205 1.64 8.40 13.22
N PRO A 206 1.76 9.53 12.50
CA PRO A 206 3.03 10.22 12.31
C PRO A 206 3.74 10.55 13.63
N ASP A 207 3.01 10.96 14.66
CA ASP A 207 3.57 11.32 15.97
C ASP A 207 4.11 10.10 16.72
N GLU A 208 3.44 8.93 16.60
CA GLU A 208 3.91 7.67 17.16
C GLU A 208 5.25 7.26 16.52
N GLN A 209 5.34 7.35 15.19
CA GLN A 209 6.58 7.05 14.46
C GLN A 209 7.69 8.07 14.76
N ALA A 210 7.35 9.36 14.87
CA ALA A 210 8.32 10.40 15.20
C ALA A 210 8.89 10.23 16.63
N ALA A 211 8.06 9.84 17.58
CA ALA A 211 8.51 9.54 18.94
C ALA A 211 9.47 8.35 18.96
N PHE A 212 9.13 7.28 18.25
CA PHE A 212 9.98 6.10 18.11
C PHE A 212 11.30 6.42 17.40
N ALA A 213 11.26 7.14 16.27
CA ALA A 213 12.45 7.50 15.51
C ALA A 213 13.45 8.32 16.34
N ARG A 214 12.94 9.26 17.17
CA ARG A 214 13.78 10.01 18.11
C ARG A 214 14.41 9.11 19.18
N ALA A 215 13.58 8.26 19.82
CA ALA A 215 14.04 7.38 20.89
C ALA A 215 15.11 6.39 20.43
N GLU A 216 14.99 5.87 19.21
CA GLU A 216 15.90 4.87 18.64
C GLU A 216 16.97 5.47 17.72
N SER A 217 17.00 6.81 17.57
CA SER A 217 17.94 7.52 16.67
C SER A 217 17.90 6.97 15.24
N VAL A 218 16.68 6.72 14.70
CA VAL A 218 16.48 6.25 13.34
C VAL A 218 16.83 7.35 12.34
N PRO A 219 17.83 7.17 11.44
CA PRO A 219 18.34 8.24 10.58
C PRO A 219 17.59 8.38 9.24
N TYR A 220 16.69 7.48 8.92
CA TYR A 220 15.91 7.48 7.69
C TYR A 220 14.43 7.75 7.97
N PRO A 221 13.64 8.17 6.96
CA PRO A 221 12.23 8.44 7.14
C PRO A 221 11.41 7.20 7.51
N LEU A 222 10.52 7.34 8.51
CA LEU A 222 9.41 6.44 8.72
C LEU A 222 8.15 7.09 8.15
N LEU A 223 7.43 6.33 7.33
CA LEU A 223 6.27 6.77 6.58
C LEU A 223 4.99 6.19 7.21
N SER A 224 4.00 7.03 7.42
CA SER A 224 2.72 6.65 8.03
C SER A 224 1.67 6.36 6.97
N ASP A 225 1.32 5.09 6.81
CA ASP A 225 0.19 4.67 5.98
C ASP A 225 -1.12 4.52 6.80
N HIS A 226 -1.35 5.41 7.77
CA HIS A 226 -2.55 5.40 8.61
C HIS A 226 -3.86 5.54 7.81
N ARG A 227 -3.79 6.03 6.58
CA ARG A 227 -4.92 6.13 5.64
C ARG A 227 -4.99 4.97 4.65
N LEU A 228 -4.11 3.99 4.77
CA LEU A 228 -4.04 2.78 3.95
C LEU A 228 -3.88 3.03 2.44
N SER A 229 -3.25 4.14 2.06
CA SER A 229 -3.02 4.50 0.66
C SER A 229 -2.03 3.56 -0.01
N LEU A 230 -0.89 3.26 0.64
CA LEU A 230 0.08 2.29 0.17
C LEU A 230 -0.48 0.87 0.21
N ALA A 231 -1.16 0.52 1.32
CA ALA A 231 -1.79 -0.79 1.48
C ALA A 231 -2.76 -1.08 0.34
N ALA A 232 -3.61 -0.12 -0.03
CA ALA A 232 -4.56 -0.26 -1.13
C ALA A 232 -3.85 -0.29 -2.50
N ALA A 233 -2.85 0.59 -2.72
CA ALA A 233 -2.13 0.67 -4.00
C ALA A 233 -1.36 -0.60 -4.34
N LEU A 234 -0.72 -1.22 -3.35
CA LEU A 234 0.09 -2.43 -3.53
C LEU A 234 -0.66 -3.70 -3.11
N ARG A 235 -1.89 -3.56 -2.62
CA ARG A 235 -2.67 -4.68 -2.06
C ARG A 235 -1.89 -5.43 -0.99
N LEU A 236 -1.19 -4.68 -0.13
CA LEU A 236 -0.37 -5.28 0.92
C LEU A 236 -1.24 -6.07 1.91
N PRO A 237 -0.75 -7.19 2.41
CA PRO A 237 -1.46 -7.97 3.40
C PRO A 237 -1.49 -7.24 4.74
N THR A 238 -2.63 -7.36 5.41
CA THR A 238 -2.90 -6.73 6.70
C THR A 238 -3.35 -7.75 7.74
N PHE A 239 -3.37 -7.36 9.00
CA PHE A 239 -3.94 -8.13 10.09
C PHE A 239 -4.42 -7.19 11.20
N HIS A 240 -5.33 -7.67 12.03
CA HIS A 240 -5.77 -6.93 13.20
C HIS A 240 -4.90 -7.27 14.42
N GLY A 241 -4.33 -6.23 15.04
CA GLY A 241 -3.49 -6.38 16.22
C GLY A 241 -3.43 -5.12 17.07
N ALA A 242 -3.50 -5.26 18.38
CA ALA A 242 -3.55 -4.16 19.34
C ALA A 242 -4.60 -3.10 18.95
N GLY A 243 -5.84 -3.55 18.67
CA GLY A 243 -6.99 -2.69 18.36
C GLY A 243 -6.97 -1.95 17.03
N ARG A 244 -5.98 -2.22 16.16
CA ARG A 244 -5.83 -1.52 14.86
C ARG A 244 -5.50 -2.49 13.73
N LEU A 245 -5.81 -2.06 12.50
CA LEU A 245 -5.33 -2.74 11.29
C LEU A 245 -3.83 -2.42 11.10
N ARG A 246 -3.03 -3.46 10.91
CA ARG A 246 -1.57 -3.40 10.79
C ARG A 246 -1.12 -3.98 9.46
N LEU A 247 0.00 -3.49 8.91
CA LEU A 247 0.68 -4.14 7.80
C LEU A 247 1.41 -5.39 8.27
N LYS A 248 1.36 -6.45 7.48
CA LYS A 248 2.29 -7.57 7.62
C LYS A 248 3.69 -7.14 7.17
N ARG A 249 4.72 -7.79 7.70
CA ARG A 249 6.11 -7.46 7.39
C ARG A 249 6.48 -7.92 5.99
N ALA A 250 6.97 -6.98 5.18
CA ALA A 250 7.50 -7.25 3.85
C ALA A 250 8.66 -6.29 3.56
N VAL A 251 9.59 -6.70 2.71
CA VAL A 251 10.68 -5.85 2.22
C VAL A 251 10.65 -5.83 0.71
N LEU A 252 10.64 -4.63 0.13
CA LEU A 252 10.70 -4.38 -1.31
C LEU A 252 11.97 -3.61 -1.63
N VAL A 253 12.65 -3.96 -2.71
CA VAL A 253 13.73 -3.16 -3.29
C VAL A 253 13.25 -2.61 -4.63
N LEU A 254 13.33 -1.29 -4.78
CA LEU A 254 12.82 -0.58 -5.96
C LEU A 254 13.96 0.16 -6.68
N ASP A 255 13.85 0.21 -8.01
CA ASP A 255 14.73 1.05 -8.81
C ASP A 255 14.21 2.51 -8.90
N PRO A 256 15.03 3.45 -9.44
CA PRO A 256 14.60 4.86 -9.61
C PRO A 256 13.38 5.02 -10.54
N ARG A 257 13.10 4.03 -11.39
CA ARG A 257 11.91 4.01 -12.26
C ARG A 257 10.67 3.49 -11.55
N ARG A 258 10.76 3.32 -10.20
CA ARG A 258 9.68 2.83 -9.33
C ARG A 258 9.33 1.35 -9.56
N THR A 259 10.16 0.60 -10.26
CA THR A 259 9.91 -0.83 -10.50
C THR A 259 10.39 -1.64 -9.31
N VAL A 260 9.55 -2.53 -8.82
CA VAL A 260 9.91 -3.49 -7.76
C VAL A 260 10.87 -4.52 -8.34
N ARG A 261 12.11 -4.53 -7.87
CA ARG A 261 13.16 -5.44 -8.32
C ARG A 261 13.30 -6.67 -7.45
N HIS A 262 12.94 -6.53 -6.19
CA HIS A 262 12.96 -7.65 -5.24
C HIS A 262 11.81 -7.54 -4.24
N VAL A 263 11.31 -8.70 -3.82
CA VAL A 263 10.25 -8.85 -2.81
C VAL A 263 10.68 -9.92 -1.83
N ARG A 264 10.62 -9.61 -0.53
CA ARG A 264 10.74 -10.58 0.55
C ARG A 264 9.47 -10.59 1.37
N PHE A 265 8.72 -11.68 1.29
CA PHE A 265 7.49 -11.93 2.03
C PHE A 265 7.16 -13.45 2.02
N PRO A 266 6.71 -14.04 3.14
CA PRO A 266 6.75 -13.47 4.47
C PRO A 266 8.18 -13.31 5.00
N VAL A 267 8.35 -12.46 6.02
CA VAL A 267 9.64 -12.29 6.68
C VAL A 267 9.65 -13.12 7.97
N GLY A 268 10.23 -14.30 7.90
CA GLY A 268 10.42 -15.19 9.05
C GLY A 268 11.69 -14.87 9.83
N ASP A 269 12.77 -14.54 9.13
CA ASP A 269 14.06 -14.09 9.72
C ASP A 269 14.33 -12.64 9.34
N ILE A 270 14.20 -11.75 10.33
CA ILE A 270 14.37 -10.29 10.15
C ILE A 270 15.81 -9.95 9.78
N SER A 271 16.79 -10.57 10.45
CA SER A 271 18.21 -10.28 10.22
C SER A 271 18.62 -10.66 8.81
N HIS A 272 18.22 -11.85 8.37
CA HIS A 272 18.46 -12.30 7.00
C HIS A 272 17.79 -11.39 5.96
N ALA A 273 16.55 -10.98 6.19
CA ALA A 273 15.81 -10.10 5.26
C ALA A 273 16.47 -8.72 5.11
N VAL A 274 16.96 -8.13 6.21
CA VAL A 274 17.69 -6.85 6.18
C VAL A 274 19.02 -6.99 5.43
N ASP A 275 19.80 -8.05 5.68
CA ASP A 275 21.07 -8.31 4.99
C ASP A 275 20.85 -8.58 3.49
N GLU A 276 19.80 -9.33 3.14
CA GLU A 276 19.44 -9.58 1.75
C GLU A 276 19.05 -8.27 1.04
N ALA A 277 18.17 -7.46 1.65
CA ALA A 277 17.76 -6.17 1.11
C ALA A 277 18.95 -5.22 0.91
N ARG A 278 19.84 -5.13 1.90
CA ARG A 278 21.07 -4.33 1.81
C ARG A 278 21.92 -4.77 0.61
N ARG A 279 22.22 -6.05 0.49
CA ARG A 279 23.02 -6.60 -0.60
C ARG A 279 22.40 -6.33 -1.97
N LEU A 280 21.10 -6.59 -2.12
CA LEU A 280 20.41 -6.44 -3.41
C LEU A 280 20.24 -4.98 -3.80
N ALA A 281 19.91 -4.10 -2.86
CA ALA A 281 19.77 -2.67 -3.13
C ALA A 281 21.11 -2.03 -3.50
N THR A 282 22.22 -2.41 -2.82
CA THR A 282 23.56 -1.94 -3.16
C THR A 282 23.97 -2.44 -4.56
N ALA A 283 23.72 -3.71 -4.89
CA ALA A 283 24.00 -4.24 -6.22
C ALA A 283 23.21 -3.50 -7.31
N LEU A 284 21.93 -3.20 -7.05
CA LEU A 284 21.08 -2.44 -7.97
C LEU A 284 21.58 -1.00 -8.17
N ALA A 285 22.14 -0.37 -7.16
CA ALA A 285 22.65 0.99 -7.21
C ALA A 285 23.96 1.12 -8.02
N HIS A 286 24.70 0.02 -8.22
CA HIS A 286 25.97 0.01 -8.95
C HIS A 286 25.85 -0.56 -10.38
N GLY A 287 24.69 -1.08 -10.78
CA GLY A 287 24.43 -1.66 -12.10
C GLY A 287 23.54 -0.79 -12.97
#